data_41d326ed4373455fa6b140c752c23356
#
_entry.id   41d326ed4373455fa6b140c752c23356
#
_cell.length_a   1.000
_cell.length_b   1.000
_cell.length_c   1.000
_cell.angle_alpha   90.00
_cell.angle_beta   90.00
_cell.angle_gamma   90.00
#
_symmetry.space_group_name_H-M   'P 1'
#
loop_
_entity.id
_entity.type
_entity.pdbx_description
1 polymer ?
#
loop_
_entity_poly.entity_id
_entity_poly.type
_entity_poly.pdbx_seq_one_letter_code
_entity_poly.pdbx_strand_id
1 'polypeptide(L)'
;SYKDGSSWTPYNYASGATAAYTDTTATGLVAWHSGNAESTTKTVGTKGANALGIHDMSGNVLEWCWDSYATLPTTAQNNYRGPASGFNRIGRGGSCNNCGDYLQVGYRSYGYPFIENFGVGFRLAFKQ
;
A
#
# COMPACT_ATOMS: atom_id res chain seq x y z
N SER A 1 0.18 -9.74 9.41
CA SER A 1 1.62 -9.45 9.26
C SER A 1 2.01 -9.65 7.82
N TYR A 2 2.86 -8.80 7.32
CA TYR A 2 3.40 -8.85 5.97
C TYR A 2 4.88 -9.19 6.04
N LYS A 3 5.36 -10.14 5.25
CA LYS A 3 6.78 -10.53 5.26
C LYS A 3 7.53 -9.70 4.22
N ASP A 4 8.44 -8.89 4.67
CA ASP A 4 9.39 -8.18 3.84
C ASP A 4 10.81 -8.69 4.16
N GLY A 5 11.32 -9.58 3.34
CA GLY A 5 12.59 -10.26 3.62
C GLY A 5 12.49 -11.27 4.77
N SER A 6 13.42 -11.21 5.74
CA SER A 6 13.47 -12.09 6.91
C SER A 6 12.56 -11.64 8.06
N SER A 7 12.01 -10.42 7.98
CA SER A 7 11.19 -9.82 9.03
C SER A 7 9.72 -9.72 8.61
N TRP A 8 8.84 -9.69 9.61
CA TRP A 8 7.41 -9.43 9.40
C TRP A 8 7.11 -7.98 9.75
N THR A 9 6.68 -7.19 8.78
CA THR A 9 6.13 -5.86 9.07
C THR A 9 4.77 -6.03 9.76
N PRO A 10 4.54 -5.46 10.96
CA PRO A 10 3.23 -5.46 11.58
C PRO A 10 2.18 -4.82 10.67
N TYR A 11 0.96 -5.35 10.69
CA TYR A 11 -0.11 -4.94 9.78
C TYR A 11 -0.45 -3.44 9.84
N ASN A 12 -0.19 -2.81 10.99
CA ASN A 12 -0.46 -1.39 11.26
C ASN A 12 0.77 -0.46 11.03
N TYR A 13 1.81 -0.95 10.37
CA TYR A 13 2.98 -0.14 9.97
C TYR A 13 2.92 0.16 8.48
N ALA A 14 3.51 1.27 8.06
CA ALA A 14 3.89 1.46 6.68
C ALA A 14 5.06 0.53 6.32
N SER A 15 5.19 0.15 5.06
CA SER A 15 6.25 -0.76 4.61
C SER A 15 7.63 -0.15 4.85
N GLY A 16 8.46 -0.82 5.62
CA GLY A 16 9.79 -0.35 6.02
C GLY A 16 9.82 0.58 7.24
N ALA A 17 8.66 0.99 7.78
CA ALA A 17 8.62 1.83 8.98
C ALA A 17 9.03 1.06 10.23
N THR A 18 9.65 1.77 11.18
CA THR A 18 10.10 1.22 12.46
C THR A 18 9.06 1.34 13.58
N ALA A 19 7.95 2.03 13.32
CA ALA A 19 6.85 2.20 14.27
C ALA A 19 5.49 2.19 13.54
N ALA A 20 4.40 2.09 14.31
CA ALA A 20 3.03 2.08 13.80
C ALA A 20 2.69 3.40 13.05
N TYR A 21 1.68 3.35 12.20
CA TYR A 21 1.24 4.50 11.37
C TYR A 21 0.91 5.76 12.17
N THR A 22 0.63 5.65 13.46
CA THR A 22 0.40 6.78 14.38
C THR A 22 1.69 7.58 14.66
N ASP A 23 2.85 6.98 14.47
CA ASP A 23 4.13 7.69 14.46
C ASP A 23 4.37 8.27 13.06
N THR A 24 4.01 9.54 12.91
CA THR A 24 4.13 10.26 11.64
C THR A 24 5.58 10.49 11.23
N THR A 25 6.51 10.52 12.18
CA THR A 25 7.94 10.65 11.90
C THR A 25 8.47 9.36 11.27
N ALA A 26 8.26 8.21 11.92
CA ALA A 26 8.68 6.92 11.40
C ALA A 26 8.02 6.61 10.04
N THR A 27 6.71 6.88 9.90
CA THR A 27 5.99 6.74 8.64
C THR A 27 6.56 7.66 7.56
N GLY A 28 6.85 8.91 7.90
CA GLY A 28 7.38 9.92 6.98
C GLY A 28 8.77 9.63 6.44
N LEU A 29 9.57 8.75 7.10
CA LEU A 29 10.86 8.31 6.59
C LEU A 29 10.74 7.37 5.38
N VAL A 30 9.63 6.64 5.26
CA VAL A 30 9.44 5.59 4.24
C VAL A 30 8.30 5.91 3.26
N ALA A 31 7.48 6.92 3.54
CA ALA A 31 6.27 7.20 2.75
C ALA A 31 6.05 8.70 2.50
N TRP A 32 5.57 9.02 1.30
CA TRP A 32 4.98 10.30 0.96
C TRP A 32 3.47 10.26 1.23
N HIS A 33 2.97 11.11 2.12
CA HIS A 33 1.59 11.13 2.59
C HIS A 33 1.10 12.57 2.82
N SER A 34 -0.15 12.75 3.20
CA SER A 34 -0.77 14.09 3.36
C SER A 34 -0.03 15.04 4.30
N GLY A 35 0.72 14.50 5.26
CA GLY A 35 1.51 15.31 6.21
C GLY A 35 2.86 15.81 5.67
N ASN A 36 3.36 15.28 4.54
CA ASN A 36 4.69 15.62 4.03
C ASN A 36 4.78 15.75 2.49
N ALA A 37 3.70 15.47 1.77
CA ALA A 37 3.67 15.45 0.31
C ALA A 37 3.00 16.69 -0.32
N GLU A 38 2.41 17.58 0.49
CA GLU A 38 1.70 18.77 -0.01
C GLU A 38 0.63 18.42 -1.05
N SER A 39 -0.06 17.30 -0.86
CA SER A 39 -1.09 16.76 -1.75
C SER A 39 -0.63 16.56 -3.20
N THR A 40 0.66 16.35 -3.43
CA THR A 40 1.24 16.09 -4.76
C THR A 40 2.09 14.83 -4.74
N THR A 41 2.13 14.13 -5.86
CA THR A 41 3.08 13.01 -6.05
C THR A 41 4.51 13.52 -6.03
N LYS A 42 5.43 12.71 -5.54
CA LYS A 42 6.85 13.06 -5.41
C LYS A 42 7.70 12.09 -6.25
N THR A 43 8.94 12.49 -6.47
CA THR A 43 9.92 11.65 -7.18
C THR A 43 10.04 10.29 -6.47
N VAL A 44 9.95 9.23 -7.24
CA VAL A 44 10.05 7.85 -6.75
C VAL A 44 11.44 7.56 -6.17
N GLY A 45 11.51 6.64 -5.21
CA GLY A 45 12.78 6.19 -4.62
C GLY A 45 13.46 7.20 -3.69
N THR A 46 12.81 8.29 -3.31
CA THR A 46 13.41 9.33 -2.45
C THR A 46 13.17 9.10 -0.95
N LYS A 47 12.29 8.19 -0.60
CA LYS A 47 12.08 7.73 0.78
C LYS A 47 12.81 6.42 1.05
N GLY A 48 12.90 6.02 2.33
CA GLY A 48 13.55 4.77 2.73
C GLY A 48 12.91 3.55 2.08
N ALA A 49 13.75 2.59 1.68
CA ALA A 49 13.30 1.29 1.21
C ALA A 49 12.88 0.38 2.38
N ASN A 50 12.07 -0.63 2.09
CA ASN A 50 11.82 -1.72 3.03
C ASN A 50 13.00 -2.73 3.05
N ALA A 51 12.89 -3.79 3.85
CA ALA A 51 13.94 -4.80 4.00
C ALA A 51 14.25 -5.60 2.72
N LEU A 52 13.40 -5.50 1.69
CA LEU A 52 13.64 -6.08 0.35
C LEU A 52 14.29 -5.07 -0.61
N GLY A 53 14.63 -3.87 -0.16
CA GLY A 53 15.16 -2.81 -1.02
C GLY A 53 14.10 -2.15 -1.91
N ILE A 54 12.80 -2.33 -1.63
CA ILE A 54 11.71 -1.79 -2.45
C ILE A 54 11.25 -0.48 -1.84
N HIS A 55 11.21 0.58 -2.66
CA HIS A 55 10.73 1.90 -2.30
C HIS A 55 9.24 2.09 -2.61
N ASP A 56 8.65 3.08 -1.95
CA ASP A 56 7.29 3.59 -2.22
C ASP A 56 6.18 2.52 -2.16
N MET A 57 6.36 1.47 -1.35
CA MET A 57 5.33 0.47 -1.08
C MET A 57 4.18 1.01 -0.22
N SER A 58 4.40 2.15 0.42
CA SER A 58 3.42 2.93 1.15
C SER A 58 3.56 4.41 0.75
N GLY A 59 2.43 5.04 0.46
CA GLY A 59 2.36 6.45 0.05
C GLY A 59 2.69 6.69 -1.43
N ASN A 60 2.88 7.93 -1.78
CA ASN A 60 3.03 8.47 -3.12
C ASN A 60 1.78 8.24 -3.99
N VAL A 61 1.57 7.03 -4.50
CA VAL A 61 0.35 6.64 -5.22
C VAL A 61 -0.22 5.33 -4.67
N LEU A 62 -1.54 5.24 -4.60
CA LEU A 62 -2.25 3.99 -4.36
C LEU A 62 -2.00 3.06 -5.55
N GLU A 63 -1.61 1.82 -5.31
CA GLU A 63 -1.31 0.88 -6.37
C GLU A 63 -2.44 -0.13 -6.58
N TRP A 64 -2.92 -0.26 -7.83
CA TRP A 64 -3.91 -1.25 -8.18
C TRP A 64 -3.37 -2.67 -8.05
N CYS A 65 -4.17 -3.53 -7.42
CA CYS A 65 -4.00 -4.98 -7.48
C CYS A 65 -4.94 -5.59 -8.53
N TRP A 66 -4.59 -6.76 -9.03
CA TRP A 66 -5.44 -7.51 -9.95
C TRP A 66 -6.74 -7.99 -9.31
N ASP A 67 -6.72 -8.18 -7.99
CA ASP A 67 -7.82 -8.77 -7.24
C ASP A 67 -9.07 -7.90 -7.24
N SER A 68 -10.23 -8.51 -7.46
CA SER A 68 -11.53 -7.87 -7.24
C SER A 68 -11.79 -7.69 -5.74
N TYR A 69 -12.44 -6.58 -5.38
CA TYR A 69 -12.78 -6.30 -3.99
C TYR A 69 -13.93 -7.19 -3.50
N ALA A 70 -13.72 -7.80 -2.34
CA ALA A 70 -14.75 -8.41 -1.50
C ALA A 70 -14.30 -8.41 -0.05
N THR A 71 -15.24 -8.66 0.86
CA THR A 71 -14.93 -8.97 2.24
C THR A 71 -14.05 -10.23 2.30
N LEU A 72 -13.00 -10.19 3.13
CA LEU A 72 -12.12 -11.34 3.27
C LEU A 72 -12.90 -12.53 3.86
N PRO A 73 -12.67 -13.75 3.35
CA PRO A 73 -13.21 -14.94 3.96
C PRO A 73 -12.75 -15.09 5.42
N THR A 74 -13.63 -15.58 6.27
CA THR A 74 -13.33 -15.87 7.69
C THR A 74 -12.56 -17.18 7.87
N THR A 75 -12.56 -18.04 6.84
CA THR A 75 -11.81 -19.31 6.82
C THR A 75 -10.51 -19.17 6.08
N ALA A 76 -9.52 -19.99 6.44
CA ALA A 76 -8.23 -20.04 5.76
C ALA A 76 -8.42 -20.33 4.26
N GLN A 77 -7.73 -19.54 3.43
CA GLN A 77 -7.78 -19.66 1.97
C GLN A 77 -6.38 -19.99 1.44
N ASN A 78 -6.34 -20.75 0.36
CA ASN A 78 -5.11 -20.98 -0.37
C ASN A 78 -5.11 -20.12 -1.64
N ASN A 79 -4.11 -19.23 -1.76
CA ASN A 79 -3.93 -18.37 -2.94
C ASN A 79 -5.17 -17.55 -3.33
N TYR A 80 -5.86 -16.96 -2.34
CA TYR A 80 -7.07 -16.17 -2.56
C TYR A 80 -6.79 -14.92 -3.40
N ARG A 81 -7.53 -14.75 -4.48
CA ARG A 81 -7.43 -13.65 -5.45
C ARG A 81 -8.69 -12.78 -5.54
N GLY A 82 -9.51 -12.81 -4.51
CA GLY A 82 -10.82 -12.16 -4.56
C GLY A 82 -11.85 -12.99 -5.31
N PRO A 83 -13.08 -12.48 -5.48
CA PRO A 83 -14.12 -13.11 -6.27
C PRO A 83 -13.75 -13.12 -7.77
N ALA A 84 -14.30 -14.07 -8.52
CA ALA A 84 -14.05 -14.23 -9.95
C ALA A 84 -14.49 -13.01 -10.80
N SER A 85 -15.42 -12.21 -10.28
CA SER A 85 -15.89 -10.99 -10.94
C SER A 85 -16.18 -9.90 -9.90
N GLY A 86 -16.09 -8.64 -10.32
CA GLY A 86 -16.36 -7.48 -9.46
C GLY A 86 -16.09 -6.18 -10.21
N PHE A 87 -16.81 -5.13 -9.87
CA PHE A 87 -16.61 -3.80 -10.46
C PHE A 87 -15.43 -3.06 -9.83
N ASN A 88 -15.16 -3.32 -8.56
CA ASN A 88 -14.10 -2.67 -7.81
C ASN A 88 -12.85 -3.55 -7.79
N ARG A 89 -11.69 -2.91 -7.93
CA ARG A 89 -10.37 -3.51 -7.72
C ARG A 89 -9.80 -3.10 -6.37
N ILE A 90 -8.93 -3.93 -5.84
CA ILE A 90 -8.17 -3.61 -4.63
C ILE A 90 -7.11 -2.58 -4.98
N GLY A 91 -6.98 -1.57 -4.11
CA GLY A 91 -5.84 -0.66 -4.06
C GLY A 91 -5.04 -0.85 -2.79
N ARG A 92 -3.72 -0.71 -2.86
CA ARG A 92 -2.80 -0.91 -1.74
C ARG A 92 -1.84 0.25 -1.60
N GLY A 93 -1.28 0.39 -0.40
CA GLY A 93 -0.20 1.33 -0.11
C GLY A 93 -0.64 2.75 0.28
N GLY A 94 -1.85 3.18 -0.05
CA GLY A 94 -2.26 4.58 0.13
C GLY A 94 -1.52 5.52 -0.82
N SER A 95 -1.82 6.82 -0.75
CA SER A 95 -1.29 7.84 -1.65
C SER A 95 -0.76 9.06 -0.89
N CYS A 96 -0.19 10.02 -1.63
CA CYS A 96 0.25 11.32 -1.12
C CYS A 96 -0.85 12.15 -0.44
N ASN A 97 -2.12 11.84 -0.69
CA ASN A 97 -3.27 12.51 -0.09
C ASN A 97 -3.83 11.80 1.14
N ASN A 98 -3.35 10.61 1.43
CA ASN A 98 -3.86 9.81 2.53
C ASN A 98 -3.09 10.09 3.83
N CYS A 99 -3.78 10.00 4.96
CA CYS A 99 -3.17 9.97 6.29
C CYS A 99 -2.60 8.57 6.59
N GLY A 100 -1.85 8.46 7.69
CA GLY A 100 -1.07 7.26 8.02
C GLY A 100 -1.86 5.95 8.08
N ASP A 101 -3.13 6.00 8.48
CA ASP A 101 -4.01 4.83 8.56
C ASP A 101 -4.23 4.12 7.22
N TYR A 102 -4.18 4.83 6.11
CA TYR A 102 -4.26 4.25 4.74
C TYR A 102 -2.94 3.65 4.25
N LEU A 103 -1.82 4.02 4.88
CA LEU A 103 -0.47 3.61 4.48
C LEU A 103 -0.05 2.26 5.07
N GLN A 104 -0.86 1.71 5.96
CA GLN A 104 -0.58 0.44 6.63
C GLN A 104 -0.48 -0.71 5.62
N VAL A 105 0.49 -1.59 5.82
CA VAL A 105 0.61 -2.80 4.96
C VAL A 105 -0.60 -3.74 5.09
N GLY A 106 -1.40 -3.61 6.14
CA GLY A 106 -2.66 -4.33 6.31
C GLY A 106 -3.85 -3.69 5.61
N TYR A 107 -3.78 -2.40 5.27
CA TYR A 107 -4.93 -1.67 4.73
C TYR A 107 -5.24 -2.08 3.29
N ARG A 108 -6.54 -2.26 3.01
CA ARG A 108 -7.07 -2.57 1.68
C ARG A 108 -8.06 -1.48 1.28
N SER A 109 -7.72 -0.70 0.29
CA SER A 109 -8.64 0.22 -0.37
C SER A 109 -9.32 -0.47 -1.55
N TYR A 110 -10.33 0.18 -2.11
CA TYR A 110 -10.97 -0.29 -3.34
C TYR A 110 -11.50 0.89 -4.15
N GLY A 111 -11.67 0.68 -5.42
CA GLY A 111 -12.25 1.67 -6.33
C GLY A 111 -12.56 1.11 -7.70
N TYR A 112 -13.21 1.92 -8.51
CA TYR A 112 -13.46 1.60 -9.91
C TYR A 112 -12.19 1.87 -10.73
N PRO A 113 -11.66 0.86 -11.44
CA PRO A 113 -10.40 1.02 -12.18
C PRO A 113 -10.51 1.93 -13.41
N PHE A 114 -11.72 2.34 -13.78
CA PHE A 114 -11.98 3.24 -14.91
C PHE A 114 -11.95 4.74 -14.53
N ILE A 115 -11.81 5.05 -13.23
CA ILE A 115 -11.77 6.44 -12.78
C ILE A 115 -10.31 6.90 -12.74
N GLU A 116 -10.00 7.91 -13.53
CA GLU A 116 -8.69 8.56 -13.50
C GLU A 116 -8.50 9.29 -12.17
N ASN A 117 -7.37 9.08 -11.53
CA ASN A 117 -7.00 9.74 -10.30
C ASN A 117 -5.47 9.88 -10.23
N PHE A 118 -4.98 11.10 -10.03
CA PHE A 118 -3.54 11.37 -9.97
C PHE A 118 -2.81 10.69 -8.80
N GLY A 119 -3.55 10.33 -7.74
CA GLY A 119 -3.03 9.59 -6.58
C GLY A 119 -3.09 8.08 -6.74
N VAL A 120 -3.36 7.56 -7.94
CA VAL A 120 -3.48 6.12 -8.21
C VAL A 120 -2.55 5.71 -9.34
N GLY A 121 -1.88 4.59 -9.18
CA GLY A 121 -0.94 4.04 -10.14
C GLY A 121 -0.92 2.51 -10.11
N PHE A 122 0.16 1.92 -10.54
CA PHE A 122 0.39 0.48 -10.51
C PHE A 122 1.87 0.16 -10.41
N ARG A 123 2.16 -1.06 -10.00
CA ARG A 123 3.52 -1.61 -9.95
C ARG A 123 3.54 -2.96 -10.66
N LEU A 124 4.54 -3.20 -11.49
CA LEU A 124 4.77 -4.50 -12.08
C LEU A 124 5.36 -5.46 -11.03
N ALA A 125 4.85 -6.68 -11.01
CA ALA A 125 5.37 -7.77 -10.19
C ALA A 125 5.63 -8.98 -11.09
N PHE A 126 6.76 -9.63 -10.88
CA PHE A 126 7.12 -10.85 -11.59
C PHE A 126 7.16 -12.01 -10.60
N LYS A 127 6.63 -13.15 -11.02
CA LYS A 127 6.83 -14.40 -10.31
C LYS A 127 8.22 -14.93 -10.71
N GLN A 128 9.08 -15.12 -9.73
CA GLN A 128 10.31 -15.91 -9.89
C GLN A 128 9.99 -17.39 -9.88
#